data_c0aa686c2bd632c1af891a37622a5a2b
#
_entry.id   c0aa686c2bd632c1af891a37622a5a2b
#
_cell.length_a   1.000
_cell.length_b   1.000
_cell.length_c   1.000
_cell.angle_alpha   90.00
_cell.angle_beta   90.00
_cell.angle_gamma   90.00
#
_symmetry.space_group_name_H-M   'P 1'
#
loop_
_entity.id
_entity.type
_entity.pdbx_description
1 polymer ?
#
loop_
_entity_poly.entity_id
_entity_poly.type
_entity_poly.pdbx_seq_one_letter_code
_entity_poly.pdbx_strand_id
1 'polypeptide(L)'
;MSELKEAMFYEKVPDSKVHCFLCPWHCKIAPGKGGFCGVRQNIEGKLYSLIYGKVSSLAIDPIEKKPLFHFYPGSSVLSLGTYGCNMRCGHCQNWQISHVSMVKSAEGKTSFVEKEPISEYILPERLIEMAKEKNCAGIAWTYNEPIIWFEYTYDGAILAKKNNLYSVYVTNGYMTFEALDTIGPYLNAFRVDVKGFTNDLYLKLAKIKDFKPVLESAERAKKKWGMHVEIVTLVIPTMNDDEAQLKGIAEWIRDKLGKETPWHVTRFMPYLEYSHLPPTPIETLEKAQKIGFDAG
;
A
#
# COMPACT_ATOMS: atom_id res chain seq x y z
N MET A 1 22.73 -9.70 15.34
CA MET A 1 21.74 -8.60 15.40
C MET A 1 21.69 -8.01 13.98
N SER A 2 20.53 -8.01 13.33
CA SER A 2 20.39 -7.34 12.02
C SER A 2 20.67 -5.85 12.22
N GLU A 3 21.61 -5.32 11.44
CA GLU A 3 21.94 -3.90 11.45
C GLU A 3 20.70 -3.10 11.02
N LEU A 4 20.30 -2.08 11.80
CA LEU A 4 19.15 -1.25 11.49
C LEU A 4 19.42 -0.46 10.20
N LYS A 5 18.51 -0.51 9.24
CA LYS A 5 18.60 0.27 7.99
C LYS A 5 18.21 1.71 8.26
N GLU A 6 19.12 2.66 8.03
CA GLU A 6 18.77 4.09 8.06
C GLU A 6 17.70 4.37 7.00
N ALA A 7 16.66 5.08 7.40
CA ALA A 7 15.51 5.36 6.55
C ALA A 7 15.81 6.45 5.52
N MET A 8 15.19 6.36 4.37
CA MET A 8 15.13 7.43 3.36
C MET A 8 13.97 8.40 3.67
N PHE A 9 13.94 9.54 2.99
CA PHE A 9 12.84 10.53 3.05
C PHE A 9 12.59 11.09 4.45
N TYR A 10 13.66 11.57 5.08
CA TYR A 10 13.56 12.36 6.30
C TYR A 10 14.61 13.47 6.33
N GLU A 11 14.37 14.45 7.14
CA GLU A 11 15.31 15.53 7.47
C GLU A 11 15.40 15.70 9.00
N LYS A 12 16.53 16.18 9.46
CA LYS A 12 16.73 16.52 10.86
C LYS A 12 16.09 17.88 11.14
N VAL A 13 15.38 17.97 12.26
CA VAL A 13 14.80 19.22 12.75
C VAL A 13 15.25 19.48 14.19
N PRO A 14 15.04 20.69 14.77
CA PRO A 14 15.48 21.00 16.12
C PRO A 14 15.06 19.96 17.17
N ASP A 15 15.75 19.97 18.30
CA ASP A 15 15.53 19.06 19.44
C ASP A 15 15.76 17.59 19.14
N SER A 16 16.71 17.25 18.28
CA SER A 16 16.97 15.87 17.84
C SER A 16 15.75 15.16 17.27
N LYS A 17 14.72 15.91 16.86
CA LYS A 17 13.57 15.38 16.13
C LYS A 17 13.93 15.13 14.67
N VAL A 18 13.11 14.32 14.01
CA VAL A 18 13.18 14.11 12.56
C VAL A 18 11.81 14.36 11.93
N HIS A 19 11.80 14.89 10.71
CA HIS A 19 10.61 15.06 9.88
C HIS A 19 10.65 14.01 8.78
N CYS A 20 9.79 13.00 8.85
CA CYS A 20 9.63 11.98 7.82
C CYS A 20 8.62 12.45 6.79
N PHE A 21 9.02 12.48 5.52
CA PHE A 21 8.18 12.86 4.37
C PHE A 21 8.00 11.74 3.34
N LEU A 22 8.09 10.49 3.76
CA LEU A 22 7.81 9.32 2.92
C LEU A 22 6.36 9.26 2.45
N CYS A 23 5.43 9.71 3.28
CA CYS A 23 4.01 9.75 2.99
C CYS A 23 3.39 11.06 3.50
N PRO A 24 2.15 11.42 3.07
CA PRO A 24 1.50 12.69 3.42
C PRO A 24 1.17 12.90 4.91
N TRP A 25 1.54 11.98 5.80
CA TRP A 25 1.49 12.22 7.24
C TRP A 25 2.52 13.25 7.70
N HIS A 26 3.65 13.41 6.99
CA HIS A 26 4.71 14.34 7.35
C HIS A 26 5.05 14.30 8.83
N CYS A 27 5.31 13.09 9.36
CA CYS A 27 5.48 12.86 10.80
C CYS A 27 6.69 13.60 11.35
N LYS A 28 6.47 14.46 12.37
CA LYS A 28 7.53 15.02 13.22
C LYS A 28 7.77 14.10 14.40
N ILE A 29 8.88 13.39 14.41
CA ILE A 29 9.13 12.26 15.31
C ILE A 29 10.22 12.63 16.32
N ALA A 30 9.87 12.65 17.61
CA ALA A 30 10.81 12.89 18.70
C ALA A 30 11.76 11.69 18.93
N PRO A 31 12.92 11.86 19.55
CA PRO A 31 13.82 10.77 19.92
C PRO A 31 13.11 9.65 20.66
N GLY A 32 13.38 8.40 20.29
CA GLY A 32 12.77 7.20 20.85
C GLY A 32 11.32 6.92 20.39
N LYS A 33 10.71 7.80 19.59
CA LYS A 33 9.34 7.65 19.09
C LYS A 33 9.31 7.16 17.64
N GLY A 34 8.12 6.69 17.21
CA GLY A 34 7.86 6.25 15.85
C GLY A 34 6.91 7.16 15.10
N GLY A 35 6.89 7.01 13.76
CA GLY A 35 5.89 7.61 12.89
C GLY A 35 4.53 6.90 13.01
N PHE A 36 3.50 7.44 12.36
CA PHE A 36 2.15 6.88 12.36
C PHE A 36 2.10 5.41 11.88
N CYS A 37 2.96 5.05 10.93
CA CYS A 37 3.05 3.68 10.42
C CYS A 37 3.51 2.66 11.48
N GLY A 38 4.15 3.11 12.58
CA GLY A 38 4.61 2.28 13.69
C GLY A 38 5.90 1.49 13.43
N VAL A 39 6.56 1.69 12.29
CA VAL A 39 7.72 0.87 11.86
C VAL A 39 8.94 1.72 11.46
N ARG A 40 8.87 3.02 11.63
CA ARG A 40 9.98 3.96 11.43
C ARG A 40 10.21 4.73 12.72
N GLN A 41 11.42 4.64 13.27
CA GLN A 41 11.75 5.18 14.60
C GLN A 41 12.89 6.19 14.52
N ASN A 42 12.75 7.28 15.26
CA ASN A 42 13.84 8.20 15.52
C ASN A 42 14.73 7.65 16.65
N ILE A 43 15.96 7.30 16.32
CA ILE A 43 16.99 6.87 17.25
C ILE A 43 18.08 7.95 17.21
N GLU A 44 18.21 8.72 18.29
CA GLU A 44 19.25 9.75 18.48
C GLU A 44 19.35 10.75 17.30
N GLY A 45 18.22 11.21 16.79
CA GLY A 45 18.17 12.20 15.70
C GLY A 45 18.39 11.63 14.30
N LYS A 46 18.33 10.30 14.13
CA LYS A 46 18.30 9.60 12.86
C LYS A 46 17.04 8.74 12.76
N LEU A 47 16.46 8.68 11.58
CA LEU A 47 15.31 7.82 11.32
C LEU A 47 15.76 6.45 10.81
N TYR A 48 15.22 5.39 11.38
CA TYR A 48 15.50 4.00 10.98
C TYR A 48 14.23 3.24 10.60
N SER A 49 14.35 2.38 9.60
CA SER A 49 13.37 1.34 9.30
C SER A 49 13.58 0.16 10.26
N LEU A 50 12.52 -0.22 10.99
CA LEU A 50 12.57 -1.35 11.91
C LEU A 50 12.20 -2.68 11.24
N ILE A 51 11.84 -2.62 9.96
CA ILE A 51 11.28 -3.75 9.22
C ILE A 51 12.08 -4.14 7.97
N TYR A 52 13.25 -3.54 7.72
CA TYR A 52 14.10 -3.94 6.60
C TYR A 52 14.44 -5.44 6.68
N GLY A 53 14.16 -6.17 5.60
CA GLY A 53 14.34 -7.62 5.56
C GLY A 53 13.29 -8.45 6.31
N LYS A 54 12.42 -7.85 7.13
CA LYS A 54 11.41 -8.59 7.90
C LYS A 54 10.18 -8.88 7.03
N VAL A 55 10.02 -10.15 6.67
CA VAL A 55 8.91 -10.66 5.86
C VAL A 55 7.91 -11.37 6.76
N SER A 56 6.70 -10.84 6.88
CA SER A 56 5.61 -11.45 7.68
C SER A 56 4.77 -12.43 6.87
N SER A 57 4.75 -12.24 5.58
CA SER A 57 3.90 -12.99 4.66
C SER A 57 4.65 -13.23 3.36
N LEU A 58 4.67 -14.47 2.91
CA LEU A 58 5.34 -14.91 1.70
C LEU A 58 4.47 -15.98 1.01
N ALA A 59 4.19 -15.79 -0.27
CA ALA A 59 3.47 -16.77 -1.07
C ALA A 59 3.83 -16.66 -2.56
N ILE A 60 3.60 -17.75 -3.30
CA ILE A 60 3.57 -17.74 -4.75
C ILE A 60 2.11 -17.68 -5.16
N ASP A 61 1.73 -16.64 -5.86
CA ASP A 61 0.35 -16.39 -6.25
C ASP A 61 0.26 -16.16 -7.77
N PRO A 62 -0.87 -16.46 -8.42
CA PRO A 62 -1.16 -15.90 -9.73
C PRO A 62 -1.30 -14.37 -9.61
N ILE A 63 -0.89 -13.66 -10.65
CA ILE A 63 -0.90 -12.18 -10.65
C ILE A 63 -2.31 -11.62 -10.45
N GLU A 64 -3.33 -12.32 -10.91
CA GLU A 64 -4.75 -11.97 -10.77
C GLU A 64 -5.20 -11.91 -9.30
N LYS A 65 -4.52 -12.64 -8.39
CA LYS A 65 -4.79 -12.55 -6.95
C LYS A 65 -4.34 -11.21 -6.34
N LYS A 66 -3.64 -10.37 -7.11
CA LYS A 66 -3.25 -9.00 -6.73
C LYS A 66 -4.24 -7.95 -7.21
N PRO A 67 -5.43 -8.28 -7.57
CA PRO A 67 -6.29 -7.85 -8.68
C PRO A 67 -5.56 -7.05 -9.78
N LEU A 68 -4.64 -7.74 -10.48
CA LEU A 68 -3.96 -7.29 -11.69
C LEU A 68 -4.31 -8.26 -12.79
N PHE A 69 -5.52 -8.11 -13.38
CA PHE A 69 -6.05 -9.03 -14.38
C PHE A 69 -5.56 -8.74 -15.79
N HIS A 70 -5.07 -7.52 -16.03
CA HIS A 70 -4.64 -7.04 -17.34
C HIS A 70 -3.12 -6.85 -17.44
N PHE A 71 -2.37 -7.29 -16.41
CA PHE A 71 -0.92 -7.21 -16.34
C PHE A 71 -0.31 -8.61 -16.30
N TYR A 72 0.32 -9.04 -17.40
CA TYR A 72 0.90 -10.38 -17.58
C TYR A 72 -0.01 -11.53 -17.10
N PRO A 73 -1.24 -11.66 -17.65
CA PRO A 73 -2.23 -12.65 -17.21
C PRO A 73 -1.67 -14.07 -17.20
N GLY A 74 -1.99 -14.84 -16.16
CA GLY A 74 -1.52 -16.21 -15.97
C GLY A 74 -0.10 -16.34 -15.43
N SER A 75 0.61 -15.25 -15.19
CA SER A 75 1.95 -15.31 -14.61
C SER A 75 1.93 -15.55 -13.10
N SER A 76 2.92 -16.30 -12.59
CA SER A 76 3.15 -16.47 -11.18
C SER A 76 4.03 -15.35 -10.65
N VAL A 77 3.73 -14.85 -9.46
CA VAL A 77 4.46 -13.77 -8.79
C VAL A 77 4.82 -14.13 -7.35
N LEU A 78 6.04 -13.81 -6.93
CA LEU A 78 6.45 -13.93 -5.54
C LEU A 78 5.88 -12.73 -4.75
N SER A 79 4.97 -13.03 -3.83
CA SER A 79 4.18 -12.06 -3.07
C SER A 79 4.74 -11.91 -1.66
N LEU A 80 5.02 -10.68 -1.24
CA LEU A 80 5.57 -10.39 0.09
C LEU A 80 4.82 -9.29 0.80
N GLY A 81 4.76 -9.42 2.13
CA GLY A 81 4.31 -8.39 3.05
C GLY A 81 5.17 -8.33 4.30
N THR A 82 5.03 -7.24 5.02
CA THR A 82 5.71 -6.94 6.27
C THR A 82 4.72 -6.50 7.35
N TYR A 83 5.15 -5.63 8.26
CA TYR A 83 4.31 -5.10 9.35
C TYR A 83 4.06 -3.61 9.21
N GLY A 84 2.96 -3.18 9.82
CA GLY A 84 2.55 -1.78 9.86
C GLY A 84 1.85 -1.32 8.58
N CYS A 85 1.30 -0.11 8.65
CA CYS A 85 0.64 0.57 7.53
C CYS A 85 0.53 2.06 7.84
N ASN A 86 0.50 2.91 6.82
CA ASN A 86 0.24 4.33 6.96
C ASN A 86 -1.26 4.70 6.92
N MET A 87 -2.14 3.70 6.93
CA MET A 87 -3.59 3.83 7.15
C MET A 87 -4.04 2.92 8.30
N ARG A 88 -5.20 3.23 8.90
CA ARG A 88 -5.85 2.41 9.94
C ARG A 88 -7.28 2.11 9.51
N CYS A 89 -7.39 1.25 8.49
CA CYS A 89 -8.69 0.92 7.90
C CYS A 89 -9.51 0.04 8.85
N GLY A 90 -10.72 0.49 9.22
CA GLY A 90 -11.62 -0.27 10.08
C GLY A 90 -12.16 -1.58 9.44
N HIS A 91 -11.91 -1.78 8.14
CA HIS A 91 -12.29 -2.96 7.35
C HIS A 91 -11.09 -3.81 6.92
N CYS A 92 -9.92 -3.64 7.53
CA CYS A 92 -8.70 -4.27 7.05
C CYS A 92 -8.73 -5.79 7.23
N GLN A 93 -8.66 -6.54 6.13
CA GLN A 93 -8.58 -8.01 6.17
C GLN A 93 -7.24 -8.50 6.74
N ASN A 94 -6.18 -7.74 6.51
CA ASN A 94 -4.82 -8.06 6.94
C ASN A 94 -4.43 -7.27 8.21
N TRP A 95 -5.39 -6.99 9.09
CA TRP A 95 -5.18 -6.17 10.28
C TRP A 95 -4.10 -6.74 11.22
N GLN A 96 -3.96 -8.07 11.27
CA GLN A 96 -2.96 -8.73 12.12
C GLN A 96 -1.53 -8.30 11.80
N ILE A 97 -1.23 -7.94 10.55
CA ILE A 97 0.06 -7.42 10.13
C ILE A 97 0.06 -5.91 9.92
N SER A 98 -1.08 -5.33 9.49
CA SER A 98 -1.18 -3.90 9.14
C SER A 98 -1.36 -2.99 10.36
N HIS A 99 -2.06 -3.44 11.41
CA HIS A 99 -2.36 -2.64 12.60
C HIS A 99 -1.38 -2.87 13.76
N VAL A 100 -0.27 -3.51 13.50
CA VAL A 100 0.82 -3.66 14.46
C VAL A 100 1.74 -2.45 14.46
N SER A 101 2.44 -2.23 15.57
CA SER A 101 3.45 -1.21 15.70
C SER A 101 4.66 -1.77 16.44
N MET A 102 5.84 -1.54 15.89
CA MET A 102 7.13 -1.91 16.49
C MET A 102 7.58 -0.89 17.56
N VAL A 103 6.95 0.28 17.59
CA VAL A 103 7.31 1.40 18.46
C VAL A 103 6.10 2.25 18.81
N LYS A 104 6.07 2.84 20.01
CA LYS A 104 5.00 3.77 20.41
C LYS A 104 5.06 5.03 19.55
N SER A 105 3.93 5.43 18.93
CA SER A 105 3.84 6.71 18.24
C SER A 105 3.96 7.88 19.25
N ALA A 106 4.33 9.06 18.73
CA ALA A 106 4.37 10.27 19.53
C ALA A 106 3.02 10.63 20.17
N GLU A 107 1.92 10.20 19.55
CA GLU A 107 0.55 10.50 19.99
C GLU A 107 -0.06 9.43 20.92
N GLY A 108 0.68 8.37 21.23
CA GLY A 108 0.24 7.34 22.19
C GLY A 108 -0.91 6.45 21.74
N LYS A 109 -1.37 6.55 20.50
CA LYS A 109 -2.58 5.91 19.97
C LYS A 109 -2.29 4.78 18.99
N THR A 110 -1.34 3.91 19.27
CA THR A 110 -1.13 2.74 18.41
C THR A 110 -1.58 1.48 19.11
N SER A 111 -2.34 0.65 18.39
CA SER A 111 -2.60 -0.72 18.83
C SER A 111 -1.26 -1.48 18.82
N PHE A 112 -0.86 -1.98 19.98
CA PHE A 112 0.42 -2.64 20.14
C PHE A 112 0.24 -4.15 20.15
N VAL A 113 1.16 -4.82 19.49
CA VAL A 113 1.45 -6.22 19.81
C VAL A 113 2.54 -6.19 20.89
N GLU A 114 2.29 -6.81 22.03
CA GLU A 114 3.23 -6.86 23.14
C GLU A 114 4.52 -7.66 22.82
N LYS A 115 4.48 -8.46 21.75
CA LYS A 115 5.62 -9.24 21.23
C LYS A 115 5.95 -8.82 19.82
N GLU A 116 7.24 -8.88 19.48
CA GLU A 116 7.69 -8.71 18.10
C GLU A 116 6.94 -9.72 17.21
N PRO A 117 6.30 -9.24 16.12
CA PRO A 117 5.56 -10.10 15.24
C PRO A 117 6.46 -11.16 14.59
N ILE A 118 5.91 -12.34 14.32
CA ILE A 118 6.64 -13.43 13.66
C ILE A 118 7.00 -13.01 12.24
N SER A 119 8.28 -13.03 11.91
CA SER A 119 8.78 -12.72 10.56
C SER A 119 10.01 -13.57 10.25
N GLU A 120 10.21 -13.83 8.98
CA GLU A 120 11.46 -14.35 8.45
C GLU A 120 12.33 -13.18 7.99
N TYR A 121 13.65 -13.26 8.21
CA TYR A 121 14.59 -12.26 7.71
C TYR A 121 15.13 -12.71 6.35
N ILE A 122 14.72 -12.00 5.29
CA ILE A 122 15.08 -12.32 3.91
C ILE A 122 15.80 -11.10 3.31
N LEU A 123 17.04 -11.31 2.85
CA LEU A 123 17.79 -10.27 2.12
C LEU A 123 17.21 -10.09 0.69
N PRO A 124 17.32 -8.90 0.09
CA PRO A 124 16.82 -8.66 -1.27
C PRO A 124 17.43 -9.61 -2.32
N GLU A 125 18.69 -10.02 -2.17
CA GLU A 125 19.36 -10.98 -3.06
C GLU A 125 18.67 -12.35 -2.98
N ARG A 126 18.42 -12.83 -1.76
CA ARG A 126 17.73 -14.12 -1.54
C ARG A 126 16.33 -14.13 -2.10
N LEU A 127 15.65 -12.98 -2.04
CA LEU A 127 14.33 -12.80 -2.64
C LEU A 127 14.35 -13.07 -4.16
N ILE A 128 15.36 -12.56 -4.86
CA ILE A 128 15.52 -12.76 -6.31
C ILE A 128 15.80 -14.22 -6.64
N GLU A 129 16.66 -14.86 -5.85
CA GLU A 129 16.95 -16.29 -6.00
C GLU A 129 15.66 -17.12 -5.83
N MET A 130 14.89 -16.86 -4.77
CA MET A 130 13.61 -17.54 -4.52
C MET A 130 12.62 -17.35 -5.67
N ALA A 131 12.50 -16.13 -6.22
CA ALA A 131 11.62 -15.87 -7.35
C ALA A 131 12.03 -16.71 -8.58
N LYS A 132 13.32 -16.82 -8.87
CA LYS A 132 13.84 -17.64 -9.96
C LYS A 132 13.65 -19.13 -9.72
N GLU A 133 14.01 -19.64 -8.53
CA GLU A 133 13.84 -21.05 -8.14
C GLU A 133 12.38 -21.51 -8.30
N LYS A 134 11.44 -20.60 -8.09
CA LYS A 134 10.01 -20.86 -8.17
C LYS A 134 9.36 -20.48 -9.51
N ASN A 135 10.19 -20.12 -10.50
CA ASN A 135 9.72 -19.69 -11.83
C ASN A 135 8.69 -18.55 -11.78
N CYS A 136 8.84 -17.63 -10.83
CA CYS A 136 8.01 -16.43 -10.76
C CYS A 136 8.47 -15.43 -11.84
N ALA A 137 7.51 -14.81 -12.54
CA ALA A 137 7.80 -13.77 -13.52
C ALA A 137 8.12 -12.40 -12.89
N GLY A 138 7.84 -12.23 -11.59
CA GLY A 138 8.09 -10.98 -10.88
C GLY A 138 7.85 -11.06 -9.38
N ILE A 139 7.88 -9.88 -8.76
CA ILE A 139 7.70 -9.67 -7.32
C ILE A 139 6.52 -8.73 -7.09
N ALA A 140 5.61 -9.12 -6.18
CA ALA A 140 4.52 -8.27 -5.71
C ALA A 140 4.72 -7.87 -4.24
N TRP A 141 4.89 -6.59 -4.01
CA TRP A 141 4.90 -5.97 -2.71
C TRP A 141 3.45 -5.71 -2.28
N THR A 142 2.92 -6.50 -1.32
CA THR A 142 1.49 -6.62 -1.09
C THR A 142 1.15 -6.96 0.36
N TYR A 143 -0.08 -7.35 0.64
CA TYR A 143 -0.70 -7.73 1.92
C TYR A 143 -0.91 -6.57 2.89
N ASN A 144 0.11 -5.77 3.19
CA ASN A 144 0.02 -4.48 3.86
C ASN A 144 0.48 -3.35 2.91
N GLU A 145 0.92 -2.23 3.44
CA GLU A 145 1.34 -1.10 2.59
C GLU A 145 2.83 -1.17 2.25
N PRO A 146 3.21 -1.33 0.98
CA PRO A 146 4.62 -1.43 0.59
C PRO A 146 5.43 -0.13 0.80
N ILE A 147 4.81 1.05 0.76
CA ILE A 147 5.55 2.32 0.89
C ILE A 147 6.24 2.45 2.24
N ILE A 148 5.67 1.92 3.33
CA ILE A 148 6.31 2.04 4.65
C ILE A 148 7.55 1.15 4.79
N TRP A 149 7.73 0.22 3.86
CA TRP A 149 8.87 -0.70 3.74
C TRP A 149 9.87 -0.24 2.66
N PHE A 150 9.90 1.04 2.37
CA PHE A 150 10.48 1.66 1.18
C PHE A 150 11.89 1.16 0.87
N GLU A 151 12.80 1.18 1.82
CA GLU A 151 14.21 0.86 1.62
C GLU A 151 14.40 -0.58 1.09
N TYR A 152 13.60 -1.51 1.63
CA TYR A 152 13.65 -2.92 1.21
C TYR A 152 13.01 -3.15 -0.16
N THR A 153 11.85 -2.55 -0.39
CA THR A 153 11.17 -2.66 -1.68
C THR A 153 11.95 -1.98 -2.79
N TYR A 154 12.65 -0.88 -2.49
CA TYR A 154 13.52 -0.17 -3.44
C TYR A 154 14.75 -1.02 -3.81
N ASP A 155 15.48 -1.55 -2.83
CA ASP A 155 16.63 -2.43 -3.07
C ASP A 155 16.18 -3.69 -3.85
N GLY A 156 15.05 -4.29 -3.47
CA GLY A 156 14.48 -5.46 -4.15
C GLY A 156 14.00 -5.17 -5.58
N ALA A 157 13.38 -4.02 -5.82
CA ALA A 157 12.90 -3.65 -7.16
C ALA A 157 14.06 -3.36 -8.13
N ILE A 158 15.15 -2.76 -7.64
CA ILE A 158 16.38 -2.59 -8.42
C ILE A 158 16.95 -3.96 -8.85
N LEU A 159 17.03 -4.89 -7.89
CA LEU A 159 17.54 -6.24 -8.18
C LEU A 159 16.59 -7.02 -9.10
N ALA A 160 15.26 -6.90 -8.91
CA ALA A 160 14.27 -7.51 -9.79
C ALA A 160 14.46 -7.05 -11.24
N LYS A 161 14.57 -5.74 -11.46
CA LYS A 161 14.82 -5.17 -12.79
C LYS A 161 16.12 -5.68 -13.42
N LYS A 162 17.22 -5.75 -12.66
CA LYS A 162 18.50 -6.30 -13.12
C LYS A 162 18.42 -7.78 -13.52
N ASN A 163 17.43 -8.49 -13.00
CA ASN A 163 17.22 -9.91 -13.23
C ASN A 163 16.03 -10.23 -14.16
N ASN A 164 15.51 -9.23 -14.89
CA ASN A 164 14.38 -9.33 -15.80
C ASN A 164 13.09 -9.84 -15.13
N LEU A 165 12.92 -9.57 -13.85
CA LEU A 165 11.68 -9.79 -13.11
C LEU A 165 10.90 -8.48 -13.04
N TYR A 166 9.57 -8.54 -13.28
CA TYR A 166 8.75 -7.36 -13.04
C TYR A 166 8.55 -7.11 -11.54
N SER A 167 8.27 -5.86 -11.18
CA SER A 167 8.01 -5.45 -9.81
C SER A 167 6.70 -4.67 -9.75
N VAL A 168 5.79 -5.06 -8.84
CA VAL A 168 4.47 -4.43 -8.74
C VAL A 168 4.15 -4.00 -7.31
N TYR A 169 3.56 -2.81 -7.17
CA TYR A 169 2.98 -2.34 -5.91
C TYR A 169 1.49 -2.63 -5.87
N VAL A 170 1.06 -3.26 -4.79
CA VAL A 170 -0.33 -3.40 -4.38
C VAL A 170 -0.50 -2.50 -3.16
N THR A 171 -0.98 -1.29 -3.38
CA THR A 171 -0.81 -0.17 -2.44
C THR A 171 -2.12 0.57 -2.17
N ASN A 172 -2.18 1.27 -1.06
CA ASN A 172 -3.23 2.25 -0.78
C ASN A 172 -2.99 3.62 -1.44
N GLY A 173 -1.84 3.80 -2.11
CA GLY A 173 -1.48 5.01 -2.85
C GLY A 173 -1.12 6.24 -1.99
N TYR A 174 -1.14 6.16 -0.66
CA TYR A 174 -0.87 7.30 0.22
C TYR A 174 0.62 7.52 0.43
N MET A 175 1.28 8.08 -0.58
CA MET A 175 2.73 8.32 -0.64
C MET A 175 3.05 9.70 -1.22
N THR A 176 4.24 10.20 -0.96
CA THR A 176 4.73 11.46 -1.55
C THR A 176 5.24 11.24 -2.98
N PHE A 177 5.31 12.32 -3.75
CA PHE A 177 5.86 12.26 -5.10
C PHE A 177 7.34 11.95 -5.11
N GLU A 178 8.08 12.43 -4.12
CA GLU A 178 9.50 12.16 -3.95
C GLU A 178 9.76 10.66 -3.79
N ALA A 179 8.93 9.99 -2.98
CA ALA A 179 9.02 8.56 -2.78
C ALA A 179 8.65 7.78 -4.06
N LEU A 180 7.53 8.14 -4.70
CA LEU A 180 7.10 7.52 -5.94
C LEU A 180 8.12 7.72 -7.06
N ASP A 181 8.68 8.92 -7.19
CA ASP A 181 9.66 9.23 -8.24
C ASP A 181 10.97 8.45 -8.06
N THR A 182 11.35 8.18 -6.81
CA THR A 182 12.57 7.41 -6.54
C THR A 182 12.42 5.94 -6.91
N ILE A 183 11.28 5.32 -6.60
CA ILE A 183 11.06 3.91 -6.92
C ILE A 183 10.48 3.70 -8.32
N GLY A 184 9.83 4.72 -8.88
CA GLY A 184 9.12 4.67 -10.15
C GLY A 184 9.89 4.01 -11.32
N PRO A 185 11.19 4.29 -11.54
CA PRO A 185 11.98 3.63 -12.58
C PRO A 185 12.06 2.10 -12.47
N TYR A 186 11.70 1.53 -11.34
CA TYR A 186 11.86 0.10 -11.01
C TYR A 186 10.54 -0.64 -10.85
N LEU A 187 9.39 0.07 -10.94
CA LEU A 187 8.07 -0.54 -10.89
C LEU A 187 7.46 -0.66 -12.29
N ASN A 188 6.80 -1.79 -12.55
CA ASN A 188 6.13 -2.07 -13.82
C ASN A 188 4.62 -1.88 -13.73
N ALA A 189 4.03 -2.17 -12.57
CA ALA A 189 2.60 -1.98 -12.33
C ALA A 189 2.31 -1.40 -10.95
N PHE A 190 1.20 -0.66 -10.87
CA PHE A 190 0.76 0.06 -9.68
C PHE A 190 -0.75 -0.15 -9.50
N ARG A 191 -1.11 -1.06 -8.60
CA ARG A 191 -2.49 -1.37 -8.30
C ARG A 191 -2.90 -0.60 -7.05
N VAL A 192 -3.89 0.27 -7.16
CA VAL A 192 -4.27 1.21 -6.10
C VAL A 192 -5.65 0.93 -5.56
N ASP A 193 -5.77 0.88 -4.22
CA ASP A 193 -7.05 0.86 -3.53
C ASP A 193 -7.63 2.29 -3.44
N VAL A 194 -8.63 2.60 -4.25
CA VAL A 194 -9.44 3.82 -4.11
C VAL A 194 -10.69 3.50 -3.31
N LYS A 195 -10.75 3.98 -2.06
CA LYS A 195 -11.75 3.57 -1.08
C LYS A 195 -13.02 4.43 -1.08
N GLY A 196 -13.02 5.53 -1.81
CA GLY A 196 -14.12 6.49 -1.93
C GLY A 196 -13.66 7.78 -2.59
N PHE A 197 -14.52 8.77 -2.64
CA PHE A 197 -14.28 10.02 -3.38
C PHE A 197 -14.53 11.28 -2.55
N THR A 198 -14.42 11.18 -1.22
CA THR A 198 -14.49 12.33 -0.29
C THR A 198 -13.54 12.18 0.88
N ASN A 199 -13.10 13.31 1.44
CA ASN A 199 -12.25 13.35 2.63
C ASN A 199 -12.93 12.73 3.87
N ASP A 200 -14.22 13.01 4.06
CA ASP A 200 -15.00 12.48 5.20
C ASP A 200 -15.05 10.96 5.17
N LEU A 201 -15.26 10.39 3.99
CA LEU A 201 -15.28 8.95 3.80
C LEU A 201 -13.90 8.33 4.09
N TYR A 202 -12.82 8.93 3.57
CA TYR A 202 -11.46 8.44 3.86
C TYR A 202 -11.09 8.60 5.34
N LEU A 203 -11.53 9.68 6.00
CA LEU A 203 -11.34 9.83 7.44
C LEU A 203 -12.06 8.71 8.21
N LYS A 204 -13.29 8.39 7.79
CA LYS A 204 -14.07 7.30 8.38
C LYS A 204 -13.46 5.93 8.12
N LEU A 205 -13.14 5.60 6.87
CA LEU A 205 -12.69 4.27 6.45
C LEU A 205 -11.22 3.98 6.76
N ALA A 206 -10.33 4.96 6.58
CA ALA A 206 -8.88 4.77 6.56
C ALA A 206 -8.10 5.65 7.55
N LYS A 207 -8.80 6.55 8.26
CA LYS A 207 -8.28 7.49 9.25
C LYS A 207 -7.29 8.52 8.66
N ILE A 208 -7.36 8.82 7.37
CA ILE A 208 -6.60 9.92 6.74
C ILE A 208 -7.54 11.10 6.43
N LYS A 209 -6.99 12.32 6.43
CA LYS A 209 -7.75 13.57 6.30
C LYS A 209 -7.89 14.06 4.87
N ASP A 210 -6.95 13.69 4.00
CA ASP A 210 -6.93 14.10 2.62
C ASP A 210 -6.65 12.88 1.73
N PHE A 211 -7.59 12.59 0.82
CA PHE A 211 -7.48 11.45 -0.09
C PHE A 211 -6.82 11.78 -1.42
N LYS A 212 -6.67 13.07 -1.76
CA LYS A 212 -6.08 13.50 -3.03
C LYS A 212 -4.74 12.86 -3.34
N PRO A 213 -3.79 12.74 -2.38
CA PRO A 213 -2.51 12.07 -2.63
C PRO A 213 -2.64 10.64 -3.15
N VAL A 214 -3.73 9.92 -2.78
CA VAL A 214 -4.01 8.57 -3.31
C VAL A 214 -4.27 8.62 -4.81
N LEU A 215 -5.12 9.54 -5.25
CA LEU A 215 -5.45 9.72 -6.67
C LEU A 215 -4.25 10.22 -7.47
N GLU A 216 -3.56 11.23 -6.95
CA GLU A 216 -2.41 11.85 -7.59
C GLU A 216 -1.23 10.88 -7.76
N SER A 217 -1.04 9.94 -6.82
CA SER A 217 -0.02 8.89 -6.95
C SER A 217 -0.33 7.94 -8.11
N ALA A 218 -1.59 7.54 -8.30
CA ALA A 218 -2.02 6.71 -9.42
C ALA A 218 -1.83 7.43 -10.77
N GLU A 219 -2.22 8.72 -10.82
CA GLU A 219 -2.01 9.55 -12.02
C GLU A 219 -0.53 9.68 -12.37
N ARG A 220 0.32 9.94 -11.37
CA ARG A 220 1.76 10.07 -11.54
C ARG A 220 2.41 8.76 -11.98
N ALA A 221 2.03 7.63 -11.38
CA ALA A 221 2.49 6.31 -11.76
C ALA A 221 2.21 6.02 -13.25
N LYS A 222 1.01 6.33 -13.72
CA LYS A 222 0.63 6.13 -15.12
C LYS A 222 1.29 7.14 -16.07
N LYS A 223 1.16 8.45 -15.79
CA LYS A 223 1.54 9.52 -16.73
C LYS A 223 3.04 9.77 -16.77
N LYS A 224 3.70 9.77 -15.62
CA LYS A 224 5.14 10.05 -15.55
C LYS A 224 5.99 8.81 -15.77
N TRP A 225 5.58 7.69 -15.17
CA TRP A 225 6.41 6.48 -15.13
C TRP A 225 5.96 5.40 -16.13
N GLY A 226 4.82 5.60 -16.82
CA GLY A 226 4.30 4.64 -17.79
C GLY A 226 3.94 3.28 -17.19
N MET A 227 3.69 3.21 -15.89
CA MET A 227 3.30 1.97 -15.23
C MET A 227 1.93 1.51 -15.71
N HIS A 228 1.74 0.19 -15.78
CA HIS A 228 0.40 -0.37 -15.86
C HIS A 228 -0.35 -0.07 -14.55
N VAL A 229 -1.51 0.57 -14.65
CA VAL A 229 -2.31 0.96 -13.47
C VAL A 229 -3.65 0.26 -13.51
N GLU A 230 -4.02 -0.40 -12.41
CA GLU A 230 -5.37 -0.91 -12.17
C GLU A 230 -5.91 -0.36 -10.86
N ILE A 231 -7.17 0.04 -10.84
CA ILE A 231 -7.84 0.59 -9.67
C ILE A 231 -8.73 -0.48 -9.05
N VAL A 232 -8.72 -0.54 -7.71
CA VAL A 232 -9.61 -1.44 -6.96
C VAL A 232 -10.42 -0.65 -5.97
N THR A 233 -11.71 -0.92 -5.90
CA THR A 233 -12.60 -0.38 -4.87
C THR A 233 -13.30 -1.52 -4.15
N LEU A 234 -13.01 -1.67 -2.87
CA LEU A 234 -13.79 -2.53 -1.97
C LEU A 234 -15.09 -1.79 -1.66
N VAL A 235 -16.20 -2.29 -2.19
CA VAL A 235 -17.53 -1.69 -2.00
C VAL A 235 -18.08 -2.16 -0.66
N ILE A 236 -18.30 -1.22 0.27
CA ILE A 236 -18.76 -1.51 1.64
C ILE A 236 -20.20 -0.98 1.78
N PRO A 237 -21.17 -1.84 2.11
CA PRO A 237 -22.55 -1.45 2.25
C PRO A 237 -22.72 -0.27 3.23
N THR A 238 -23.55 0.70 2.85
CA THR A 238 -23.87 1.92 3.63
C THR A 238 -22.70 2.88 3.86
N MET A 239 -21.54 2.63 3.22
CA MET A 239 -20.35 3.45 3.42
C MET A 239 -19.92 4.15 2.13
N ASN A 240 -19.59 3.40 1.08
CA ASN A 240 -19.12 3.90 -0.20
C ASN A 240 -19.86 3.31 -1.41
N ASP A 241 -21.01 2.68 -1.16
CA ASP A 241 -21.87 2.04 -2.18
C ASP A 241 -22.92 2.98 -2.78
N ASP A 242 -22.93 4.25 -2.37
CA ASP A 242 -23.78 5.27 -2.98
C ASP A 242 -23.29 5.68 -4.36
N GLU A 243 -24.23 6.16 -5.19
CA GLU A 243 -23.96 6.50 -6.59
C GLU A 243 -22.92 7.62 -6.75
N ALA A 244 -22.92 8.60 -5.85
CA ALA A 244 -22.01 9.74 -5.94
C ALA A 244 -20.56 9.32 -5.75
N GLN A 245 -20.28 8.41 -4.80
CA GLN A 245 -18.94 7.87 -4.58
C GLN A 245 -18.46 7.05 -5.78
N LEU A 246 -19.30 6.11 -6.24
CA LEU A 246 -18.94 5.21 -7.35
C LEU A 246 -18.76 5.97 -8.65
N LYS A 247 -19.67 6.92 -8.95
CA LYS A 247 -19.59 7.77 -10.14
C LYS A 247 -18.37 8.69 -10.10
N GLY A 248 -18.08 9.28 -8.95
CA GLY A 248 -16.88 10.12 -8.77
C GLY A 248 -15.59 9.36 -9.08
N ILE A 249 -15.48 8.10 -8.63
CA ILE A 249 -14.33 7.23 -8.93
C ILE A 249 -14.27 6.92 -10.44
N ALA A 250 -15.39 6.53 -11.05
CA ALA A 250 -15.46 6.16 -12.46
C ALA A 250 -15.10 7.34 -13.38
N GLU A 251 -15.66 8.52 -13.12
CA GLU A 251 -15.36 9.73 -13.87
C GLU A 251 -13.90 10.17 -13.70
N TRP A 252 -13.34 10.10 -12.49
CA TRP A 252 -11.93 10.37 -12.28
C TRP A 252 -11.03 9.39 -13.06
N ILE A 253 -11.34 8.09 -13.07
CA ILE A 253 -10.59 7.11 -13.87
C ILE A 253 -10.62 7.51 -15.33
N ARG A 254 -11.81 7.76 -15.91
CA ARG A 254 -11.97 8.15 -17.31
C ARG A 254 -11.15 9.42 -17.63
N ASP A 255 -11.28 10.46 -16.81
CA ASP A 255 -10.77 11.79 -17.12
C ASP A 255 -9.26 11.94 -16.83
N LYS A 256 -8.75 11.21 -15.83
CA LYS A 256 -7.36 11.37 -15.37
C LYS A 256 -6.45 10.21 -15.76
N LEU A 257 -6.98 9.00 -15.79
CA LEU A 257 -6.21 7.80 -16.12
C LEU A 257 -6.53 7.27 -17.54
N GLY A 258 -7.66 7.63 -18.09
CA GLY A 258 -8.14 7.18 -19.39
C GLY A 258 -9.08 5.97 -19.28
N LYS A 259 -10.05 5.92 -20.20
CA LYS A 259 -11.14 4.93 -20.21
C LYS A 259 -10.69 3.46 -20.29
N GLU A 260 -9.48 3.21 -20.78
CA GLU A 260 -8.89 1.86 -20.85
C GLU A 260 -8.26 1.42 -19.52
N THR A 261 -8.33 2.25 -18.45
CA THR A 261 -7.78 1.85 -17.15
C THR A 261 -8.75 0.92 -16.42
N PRO A 262 -8.36 -0.32 -16.11
CA PRO A 262 -9.24 -1.26 -15.44
C PRO A 262 -9.65 -0.78 -14.04
N TRP A 263 -10.94 -0.91 -13.74
CA TRP A 263 -11.50 -0.69 -12.41
C TRP A 263 -12.18 -1.95 -11.90
N HIS A 264 -11.70 -2.47 -10.78
CA HIS A 264 -12.23 -3.66 -10.15
C HIS A 264 -13.05 -3.27 -8.93
N VAL A 265 -14.36 -3.53 -8.97
CA VAL A 265 -15.23 -3.44 -7.80
C VAL A 265 -15.23 -4.78 -7.09
N THR A 266 -14.87 -4.80 -5.81
CA THR A 266 -14.70 -6.03 -5.05
C THR A 266 -15.67 -6.12 -3.88
N ARG A 267 -16.03 -7.35 -3.53
CA ARG A 267 -16.97 -7.65 -2.45
C ARG A 267 -16.32 -7.44 -1.08
N PHE A 268 -16.96 -6.64 -0.24
CA PHE A 268 -16.60 -6.53 1.17
C PHE A 268 -17.01 -7.80 1.95
N MET A 269 -16.13 -8.22 2.83
CA MET A 269 -16.39 -9.22 3.87
C MET A 269 -16.18 -8.57 5.23
N PRO A 270 -17.03 -8.90 6.25
CA PRO A 270 -16.97 -8.30 7.58
C PRO A 270 -15.65 -8.52 8.32
N TYR A 271 -15.00 -7.42 8.73
CA TYR A 271 -13.78 -7.45 9.55
C TYR A 271 -13.73 -6.25 10.50
N LEU A 272 -13.04 -6.40 11.63
CA LEU A 272 -12.73 -5.35 12.62
C LEU A 272 -13.94 -4.48 13.00
N GLU A 273 -13.78 -3.14 12.83
CA GLU A 273 -14.82 -2.14 13.17
C GLU A 273 -16.12 -2.37 12.39
N TYR A 274 -16.04 -3.00 11.21
CA TYR A 274 -17.19 -3.24 10.32
C TYR A 274 -17.65 -4.70 10.29
N SER A 275 -17.29 -5.48 11.32
CA SER A 275 -17.76 -6.86 11.48
C SER A 275 -19.28 -7.00 11.61
N HIS A 276 -19.97 -5.90 11.94
CA HIS A 276 -21.43 -5.83 12.07
C HIS A 276 -22.17 -5.58 10.74
N LEU A 277 -21.45 -5.19 9.68
CA LEU A 277 -22.04 -4.96 8.36
C LEU A 277 -22.15 -6.28 7.58
N PRO A 278 -23.18 -6.45 6.74
CA PRO A 278 -23.27 -7.62 5.88
C PRO A 278 -22.23 -7.57 4.76
N PRO A 279 -21.85 -8.73 4.16
CA PRO A 279 -21.11 -8.74 2.91
C PRO A 279 -21.85 -7.97 1.82
N THR A 280 -21.11 -7.36 0.90
CA THR A 280 -21.72 -6.60 -0.22
C THR A 280 -22.67 -7.50 -1.02
N PRO A 281 -23.93 -7.10 -1.24
CA PRO A 281 -24.84 -7.78 -2.15
C PRO A 281 -24.29 -7.79 -3.58
N ILE A 282 -24.61 -8.83 -4.35
CA ILE A 282 -24.16 -8.95 -5.74
C ILE A 282 -24.74 -7.82 -6.59
N GLU A 283 -26.01 -7.49 -6.37
CA GLU A 283 -26.72 -6.42 -7.08
C GLU A 283 -26.04 -5.04 -6.90
N THR A 284 -25.43 -4.81 -5.72
CA THR A 284 -24.64 -3.60 -5.46
C THR A 284 -23.34 -3.57 -6.31
N LEU A 285 -22.70 -4.72 -6.48
CA LEU A 285 -21.51 -4.83 -7.35
C LEU A 285 -21.88 -4.67 -8.83
N GLU A 286 -22.99 -5.26 -9.28
CA GLU A 286 -23.51 -5.10 -10.64
C GLU A 286 -23.89 -3.63 -10.92
N LYS A 287 -24.51 -2.94 -9.95
CA LYS A 287 -24.77 -1.50 -10.03
C LYS A 287 -23.48 -0.70 -10.17
N ALA A 288 -22.46 -1.01 -9.36
CA ALA A 288 -21.16 -0.35 -9.44
C ALA A 288 -20.47 -0.58 -10.78
N GLN A 289 -20.51 -1.82 -11.30
CA GLN A 289 -20.01 -2.16 -12.63
C GLN A 289 -20.72 -1.35 -13.73
N LYS A 290 -22.06 -1.29 -13.66
CA LYS A 290 -22.85 -0.51 -14.63
C LYS A 290 -22.46 0.97 -14.60
N ILE A 291 -22.30 1.57 -13.42
CA ILE A 291 -21.83 2.96 -13.28
C ILE A 291 -20.47 3.15 -13.97
N GLY A 292 -19.56 2.20 -13.84
CA GLY A 292 -18.27 2.24 -14.52
C GLY A 292 -18.40 2.25 -16.04
N PHE A 293 -19.22 1.35 -16.60
CA PHE A 293 -19.46 1.31 -18.05
C PHE A 293 -20.20 2.54 -18.57
N ASP A 294 -21.18 3.06 -17.83
CA ASP A 294 -21.92 4.27 -18.21
C ASP A 294 -21.03 5.53 -18.20
N ALA A 295 -19.97 5.52 -17.41
CA ALA A 295 -19.00 6.62 -17.35
C ALA A 295 -18.02 6.64 -18.55
N GLY A 296 -17.89 5.55 -19.31
CA GLY A 296 -17.05 5.43 -20.52
C GLY A 296 -15.96 4.41 -20.44
#